data_3a3b58722aca4503dd0d2fa11db62d5a
#
_entry.id   3a3b58722aca4503dd0d2fa11db62d5a
#
_cell.length_a   1.000
_cell.length_b   1.000
_cell.length_c   1.000
_cell.angle_alpha   90.00
_cell.angle_beta   90.00
_cell.angle_gamma   90.00
#
_symmetry.space_group_name_H-M   'P 1'
#
loop_
_entity.id
_entity.type
_entity.pdbx_description
1 polymer ?
#
loop_
_entity_poly.entity_id
_entity_poly.type
_entity_poly.pdbx_seq_one_letter_code
_entity_poly.pdbx_strand_id
1 'polypeptide(L)'
;IPVVALATAFARFAAPDGLPPVRAAACRRIAGAMRAYPFMVAGTGRFCTGVMELAHGKIAIKTGAEGVYVGAIPAKGLGIALKIDDGAGRAAEVAMAALLSRHAGLDEAERGALAAHQRPPIKNVAGRTVGEIMPGAGLRGTS
;
A
#
# COMPACT_ATOMS: atom_id res chain seq x y z
N ILE A 1 -16.03 -2.00 -10.50
CA ILE A 1 -14.84 -2.50 -11.22
C ILE A 1 -14.32 -3.70 -10.44
N PRO A 2 -14.02 -4.85 -11.12
CA PRO A 2 -13.38 -5.99 -10.48
C PRO A 2 -12.01 -5.61 -9.87
N VAL A 3 -11.67 -6.18 -8.70
CA VAL A 3 -10.40 -5.89 -8.01
C VAL A 3 -9.19 -6.22 -8.88
N VAL A 4 -9.26 -7.31 -9.65
CA VAL A 4 -8.20 -7.68 -10.60
C VAL A 4 -8.00 -6.63 -11.70
N ALA A 5 -9.07 -6.02 -12.20
CA ALA A 5 -8.97 -4.95 -13.20
C ALA A 5 -8.32 -3.69 -12.61
N LEU A 6 -8.62 -3.38 -11.35
CA LEU A 6 -8.00 -2.28 -10.62
C LEU A 6 -6.49 -2.55 -10.40
N ALA A 7 -6.11 -3.75 -10.00
CA ALA A 7 -4.70 -4.16 -9.87
C ALA A 7 -3.95 -4.05 -11.21
N THR A 8 -4.59 -4.51 -12.30
CA THR A 8 -4.03 -4.40 -13.66
C THR A 8 -3.84 -2.94 -14.09
N ALA A 9 -4.79 -2.05 -13.75
CA ALA A 9 -4.66 -0.62 -14.03
C ALA A 9 -3.46 -0.02 -13.26
N PHE A 10 -3.25 -0.43 -12.00
CA PHE A 10 -2.10 0.03 -11.21
C PHE A 10 -0.78 -0.61 -11.65
N ALA A 11 -0.77 -1.82 -12.21
CA ALA A 11 0.41 -2.38 -12.88
C ALA A 11 0.81 -1.54 -14.10
N ARG A 12 -0.17 -1.16 -14.95
CA ARG A 12 0.07 -0.25 -16.08
C ARG A 12 0.47 1.16 -15.65
N PHE A 13 -0.02 1.62 -14.50
CA PHE A 13 0.41 2.89 -13.91
C PHE A 13 1.85 2.81 -13.40
N ALA A 14 2.26 1.67 -12.83
CA ALA A 14 3.61 1.40 -12.37
C ALA A 14 4.62 1.30 -13.53
N ALA A 15 4.26 0.60 -14.61
CA ALA A 15 5.06 0.38 -15.82
C ALA A 15 4.22 0.68 -17.07
N PRO A 16 4.16 1.96 -17.48
CA PRO A 16 3.24 2.42 -18.54
C PRO A 16 3.76 2.25 -19.97
N ASP A 17 4.79 1.42 -20.21
CA ASP A 17 5.49 1.34 -21.49
C ASP A 17 4.59 0.85 -22.64
N GLY A 18 3.50 0.12 -22.35
CA GLY A 18 2.50 -0.27 -23.34
C GLY A 18 1.38 0.75 -23.59
N LEU A 19 1.47 1.96 -23.01
CA LEU A 19 0.50 3.04 -23.21
C LEU A 19 0.97 4.03 -24.29
N PRO A 20 0.02 4.77 -24.93
CA PRO A 20 0.40 5.88 -25.81
C PRO A 20 1.37 6.86 -25.13
N PRO A 21 2.36 7.44 -25.84
CA PRO A 21 3.48 8.19 -25.25
C PRO A 21 3.05 9.28 -24.27
N VAL A 22 2.05 10.07 -24.60
CA VAL A 22 1.54 11.17 -23.74
C VAL A 22 0.97 10.60 -22.43
N ARG A 23 0.21 9.50 -22.50
CA ARG A 23 -0.37 8.86 -21.32
C ARG A 23 0.71 8.19 -20.47
N ALA A 24 1.68 7.54 -21.10
CA ALA A 24 2.82 6.94 -20.41
C ALA A 24 3.63 8.01 -19.64
N ALA A 25 3.91 9.15 -20.27
CA ALA A 25 4.60 10.27 -19.63
C ALA A 25 3.79 10.82 -18.43
N ALA A 26 2.48 10.96 -18.57
CA ALA A 26 1.60 11.40 -17.47
C ALA A 26 1.62 10.41 -16.30
N CYS A 27 1.53 9.09 -16.55
CA CYS A 27 1.61 8.07 -15.50
C CYS A 27 2.94 8.13 -14.75
N ARG A 28 4.07 8.21 -15.46
CA ARG A 28 5.40 8.33 -14.83
C ARG A 28 5.51 9.58 -13.97
N ARG A 29 5.02 10.72 -14.48
CA ARG A 29 5.04 12.00 -13.76
C ARG A 29 4.21 11.94 -12.48
N ILE A 30 2.99 11.41 -12.54
CA ILE A 30 2.09 11.29 -11.37
C ILE A 30 2.65 10.30 -10.35
N ALA A 31 3.07 9.11 -10.79
CA ALA A 31 3.66 8.12 -9.90
C ALA A 31 4.95 8.63 -9.25
N GLY A 32 5.77 9.39 -10.00
CA GLY A 32 6.95 10.07 -9.48
C GLY A 32 6.62 11.10 -8.41
N ALA A 33 5.63 11.96 -8.66
CA ALA A 33 5.18 12.97 -7.72
C ALA A 33 4.61 12.35 -6.42
N MET A 34 3.80 11.30 -6.51
CA MET A 34 3.29 10.59 -5.33
C MET A 34 4.40 10.05 -4.45
N ARG A 35 5.43 9.45 -5.05
CA ARG A 35 6.57 8.87 -4.34
C ARG A 35 7.53 9.92 -3.76
N ALA A 36 7.67 11.06 -4.44
CA ALA A 36 8.50 12.16 -3.98
C ALA A 36 7.85 12.99 -2.86
N TYR A 37 6.51 13.05 -2.84
CA TYR A 37 5.74 13.89 -1.91
C TYR A 37 4.59 13.11 -1.24
N PRO A 38 4.89 12.07 -0.43
CA PRO A 38 3.87 11.24 0.23
C PRO A 38 2.85 12.02 1.05
N PHE A 39 3.29 13.07 1.73
CA PHE A 39 2.43 13.97 2.51
C PHE A 39 1.30 14.58 1.66
N MET A 40 1.61 14.99 0.43
CA MET A 40 0.61 15.58 -0.48
C MET A 40 -0.42 14.56 -0.97
N VAL A 41 -0.14 13.26 -0.83
CA VAL A 41 -1.07 12.18 -1.21
C VAL A 41 -2.12 11.92 -0.13
N ALA A 42 -1.75 11.97 1.15
CA ALA A 42 -2.63 11.51 2.22
C ALA A 42 -2.65 12.37 3.49
N GLY A 43 -1.64 13.20 3.72
CA GLY A 43 -1.54 14.11 4.89
C GLY A 43 -0.90 13.48 6.11
N THR A 44 -0.91 14.24 7.21
CA THR A 44 -0.25 13.89 8.48
C THR A 44 -0.86 12.64 9.12
N GLY A 45 0.00 11.74 9.61
CA GLY A 45 -0.38 10.55 10.39
C GLY A 45 -1.18 9.49 9.60
N ARG A 46 -1.25 9.63 8.29
CA ARG A 46 -1.95 8.65 7.46
C ARG A 46 -1.03 7.49 7.06
N PHE A 47 -1.58 6.30 7.01
CA PHE A 47 -0.88 5.07 6.60
C PHE A 47 -0.13 5.24 5.27
N CYS A 48 -0.80 5.79 4.24
CA CYS A 48 -0.16 5.99 2.94
C CYS A 48 1.07 6.88 3.02
N THR A 49 1.02 7.96 3.80
CA THR A 49 2.17 8.86 4.01
C THR A 49 3.33 8.12 4.65
N GLY A 50 3.12 7.53 5.84
CA GLY A 50 4.19 6.87 6.58
C GLY A 50 4.80 5.70 5.81
N VAL A 51 3.98 4.90 5.12
CA VAL A 51 4.48 3.74 4.37
C VAL A 51 5.23 4.15 3.10
N MET A 52 4.80 5.20 2.40
CA MET A 52 5.57 5.70 1.25
C MET A 52 6.89 6.37 1.66
N GLU A 53 6.90 7.06 2.81
CA GLU A 53 8.13 7.64 3.37
C GLU A 53 9.15 6.56 3.75
N LEU A 54 8.73 5.51 4.49
CA LEU A 54 9.62 4.42 4.87
C LEU A 54 10.14 3.60 3.68
N ALA A 55 9.40 3.56 2.59
CA ALA A 55 9.79 2.83 1.38
C ALA A 55 10.70 3.62 0.43
N HIS A 56 11.10 4.83 0.81
CA HIS A 56 12.10 5.65 0.10
C HIS A 56 11.91 5.73 -1.42
N GLY A 57 10.67 5.99 -1.86
CA GLY A 57 10.35 6.14 -3.28
C GLY A 57 10.18 4.84 -4.08
N LYS A 58 10.17 3.67 -3.44
CA LYS A 58 9.99 2.37 -4.12
C LYS A 58 8.53 2.12 -4.54
N ILE A 59 7.56 2.70 -3.82
CA ILE A 59 6.13 2.42 -3.97
C ILE A 59 5.30 3.70 -4.06
N ALA A 60 4.16 3.62 -4.73
CA ALA A 60 3.08 4.60 -4.64
C ALA A 60 1.81 3.88 -4.21
N ILE A 61 1.20 4.30 -3.09
CA ILE A 61 -0.03 3.69 -2.58
C ILE A 61 -1.10 4.74 -2.34
N LYS A 62 -2.36 4.33 -2.45
CA LYS A 62 -3.52 5.19 -2.17
C LYS A 62 -4.68 4.39 -1.58
N THR A 63 -5.23 4.93 -0.51
CA THR A 63 -6.50 4.48 0.05
C THR A 63 -7.68 4.96 -0.80
N GLY A 64 -8.71 4.15 -0.90
CA GLY A 64 -10.03 4.52 -1.37
C GLY A 64 -11.06 4.47 -0.23
N ALA A 65 -12.33 4.69 -0.56
CA ALA A 65 -13.43 4.48 0.37
C ALA A 65 -13.68 2.98 0.59
N GLU A 66 -14.41 2.65 1.67
CA GLU A 66 -14.93 1.30 1.93
C GLU A 66 -13.85 0.20 1.93
N GLY A 67 -12.69 0.47 2.55
CA GLY A 67 -11.62 -0.52 2.69
C GLY A 67 -10.93 -0.90 1.37
N VAL A 68 -10.96 -0.02 0.38
CA VAL A 68 -10.19 -0.18 -0.86
C VAL A 68 -8.79 0.39 -0.67
N TYR A 69 -7.78 -0.35 -1.12
CA TYR A 69 -6.42 0.14 -1.29
C TYR A 69 -5.84 -0.29 -2.63
N VAL A 70 -4.98 0.55 -3.17
CA VAL A 70 -4.22 0.27 -4.39
C VAL A 70 -2.75 0.62 -4.19
N GLY A 71 -1.88 -0.08 -4.92
CA GLY A 71 -0.45 0.17 -4.90
C GLY A 71 0.19 -0.06 -6.26
N ALA A 72 1.22 0.72 -6.56
CA ALA A 72 2.08 0.60 -7.73
C ALA A 72 3.53 0.41 -7.27
N ILE A 73 4.19 -0.60 -7.79
CA ILE A 73 5.60 -0.93 -7.53
C ILE A 73 6.35 -0.86 -8.86
N PRO A 74 6.87 0.34 -9.24
CA PRO A 74 7.44 0.57 -10.58
C PRO A 74 8.59 -0.36 -10.94
N ALA A 75 9.50 -0.64 -9.99
CA ALA A 75 10.65 -1.52 -10.23
C ALA A 75 10.26 -2.95 -10.64
N LYS A 76 9.01 -3.36 -10.39
CA LYS A 76 8.49 -4.69 -10.72
C LYS A 76 7.36 -4.66 -11.76
N GLY A 77 6.94 -3.49 -12.20
CA GLY A 77 5.75 -3.35 -13.04
C GLY A 77 4.49 -3.93 -12.38
N LEU A 78 4.45 -3.95 -11.04
CA LEU A 78 3.41 -4.63 -10.28
C LEU A 78 2.38 -3.65 -9.75
N GLY A 79 1.11 -3.97 -9.94
CA GLY A 79 -0.04 -3.32 -9.33
C GLY A 79 -0.65 -4.20 -8.23
N ILE A 80 -1.01 -3.58 -7.12
CA ILE A 80 -1.74 -4.22 -6.02
C ILE A 80 -3.10 -3.55 -5.92
N ALA A 81 -4.15 -4.34 -5.69
CA ALA A 81 -5.45 -3.85 -5.28
C ALA A 81 -6.06 -4.80 -4.26
N LEU A 82 -6.75 -4.26 -3.28
CA LEU A 82 -7.51 -5.02 -2.31
C LEU A 82 -8.84 -4.33 -1.98
N LYS A 83 -9.78 -5.10 -1.51
CA LYS A 83 -11.07 -4.65 -0.97
C LYS A 83 -11.36 -5.46 0.30
N ILE A 84 -11.74 -4.80 1.36
CA ILE A 84 -12.24 -5.42 2.58
C ILE A 84 -13.76 -5.40 2.53
N ASP A 85 -14.41 -6.54 2.72
CA ASP A 85 -15.85 -6.71 2.49
C ASP A 85 -16.70 -5.80 3.37
N ASP A 86 -16.35 -5.66 4.65
CA ASP A 86 -17.03 -4.79 5.61
C ASP A 86 -16.59 -3.30 5.52
N GLY A 87 -15.66 -2.98 4.61
CA GLY A 87 -15.15 -1.61 4.44
C GLY A 87 -14.15 -1.15 5.51
N ALA A 88 -13.73 -2.01 6.44
CA ALA A 88 -12.88 -1.64 7.57
C ALA A 88 -11.49 -1.15 7.12
N GLY A 89 -11.23 0.16 7.25
CA GLY A 89 -9.93 0.76 6.89
C GLY A 89 -8.75 0.14 7.65
N ARG A 90 -8.93 -0.16 8.96
CA ARG A 90 -7.91 -0.81 9.78
C ARG A 90 -7.47 -2.18 9.23
N ALA A 91 -8.40 -2.97 8.70
CA ALA A 91 -8.09 -4.25 8.08
C ALA A 91 -7.39 -4.06 6.74
N ALA A 92 -7.80 -3.05 5.97
CA ALA A 92 -7.20 -2.73 4.68
C ALA A 92 -5.73 -2.28 4.81
N GLU A 93 -5.39 -1.50 5.84
CA GLU A 93 -4.03 -1.07 6.13
C GLU A 93 -3.13 -2.27 6.49
N VAL A 94 -3.60 -3.17 7.35
CA VAL A 94 -2.89 -4.40 7.73
C VAL A 94 -2.68 -5.32 6.52
N ALA A 95 -3.71 -5.52 5.70
CA ALA A 95 -3.60 -6.33 4.50
C ALA A 95 -2.64 -5.71 3.48
N MET A 96 -2.70 -4.39 3.27
CA MET A 96 -1.76 -3.69 2.37
C MET A 96 -0.33 -3.78 2.89
N ALA A 97 -0.09 -3.58 4.18
CA ALA A 97 1.25 -3.72 4.78
C ALA A 97 1.82 -5.14 4.57
N ALA A 98 1.00 -6.18 4.73
CA ALA A 98 1.42 -7.57 4.49
C ALA A 98 1.78 -7.82 3.02
N LEU A 99 0.98 -7.31 2.07
CA LEU A 99 1.27 -7.42 0.64
C LEU A 99 2.53 -6.66 0.24
N LEU A 100 2.74 -5.46 0.77
CA LEU A 100 3.94 -4.66 0.51
C LEU A 100 5.20 -5.32 1.07
N SER A 101 5.16 -5.87 2.27
CA SER A 101 6.27 -6.60 2.87
C SER A 101 6.75 -7.75 1.96
N ARG A 102 5.80 -8.42 1.30
CA ARG A 102 6.08 -9.57 0.41
C ARG A 102 6.52 -9.14 -0.99
N HIS A 103 5.93 -8.08 -1.54
CA HIS A 103 6.02 -7.81 -2.98
C HIS A 103 6.77 -6.52 -3.34
N ALA A 104 6.95 -5.57 -2.40
CA ALA A 104 7.48 -4.25 -2.73
C ALA A 104 9.01 -4.19 -2.92
N GLY A 105 9.74 -5.29 -2.66
CA GLY A 105 11.21 -5.28 -2.75
C GLY A 105 11.85 -4.42 -1.66
N LEU A 106 11.23 -4.38 -0.48
CA LEU A 106 11.74 -3.68 0.70
C LEU A 106 12.97 -4.42 1.26
N ASP A 107 13.95 -3.68 1.74
CA ASP A 107 15.07 -4.23 2.49
C ASP A 107 14.66 -4.62 3.92
N GLU A 108 15.60 -5.12 4.72
CA GLU A 108 15.32 -5.61 6.06
C GLU A 108 14.88 -4.49 7.00
N ALA A 109 15.51 -3.33 6.94
CA ALA A 109 15.17 -2.17 7.77
C ALA A 109 13.77 -1.65 7.44
N GLU A 110 13.45 -1.51 6.15
CA GLU A 110 12.14 -1.09 5.66
C GLU A 110 11.04 -2.10 6.05
N ARG A 111 11.31 -3.41 5.93
CA ARG A 111 10.38 -4.45 6.40
C ARG A 111 10.19 -4.41 7.91
N GLY A 112 11.25 -4.19 8.67
CA GLY A 112 11.20 -4.01 10.12
C GLY A 112 10.31 -2.83 10.51
N ALA A 113 10.48 -1.67 9.85
CA ALA A 113 9.63 -0.50 10.07
C ALA A 113 8.16 -0.76 9.67
N LEU A 114 7.93 -1.49 8.59
CA LEU A 114 6.58 -1.84 8.13
C LEU A 114 5.88 -2.86 9.06
N ALA A 115 6.61 -3.65 9.82
CA ALA A 115 6.06 -4.68 10.71
C ALA A 115 5.06 -4.11 11.74
N ALA A 116 5.30 -2.91 12.24
CA ALA A 116 4.37 -2.22 13.15
C ALA A 116 2.99 -1.98 12.52
N HIS A 117 2.93 -1.77 11.21
CA HIS A 117 1.68 -1.62 10.47
C HIS A 117 0.97 -2.95 10.18
N GLN A 118 1.67 -4.08 10.25
CA GLN A 118 1.09 -5.40 10.08
C GLN A 118 0.42 -5.92 11.35
N ARG A 119 0.79 -5.38 12.53
CA ARG A 119 0.28 -5.82 13.85
C ARG A 119 -0.04 -4.63 14.76
N PRO A 120 -0.90 -3.70 14.33
CA PRO A 120 -1.26 -2.56 15.17
C PRO A 120 -2.01 -3.03 16.43
N PRO A 121 -1.68 -2.48 17.62
CA PRO A 121 -2.37 -2.83 18.85
C PRO A 121 -3.79 -2.26 18.88
N ILE A 122 -4.72 -3.04 19.44
CA ILE A 122 -6.04 -2.58 19.82
C ILE A 122 -5.96 -2.06 21.26
N LYS A 123 -6.29 -0.78 21.44
CA LYS A 123 -6.28 -0.13 22.76
C LYS A 123 -7.71 0.13 23.23
N ASN A 124 -7.96 -0.07 24.54
CA ASN A 124 -9.22 0.35 25.15
C ASN A 124 -9.20 1.87 25.46
N VAL A 125 -10.30 2.40 25.99
CA VAL A 125 -10.44 3.82 26.33
C VAL A 125 -9.38 4.29 27.33
N ALA A 126 -8.91 3.41 28.22
CA ALA A 126 -7.83 3.71 29.19
C ALA A 126 -6.42 3.62 28.55
N GLY A 127 -6.29 3.42 27.25
CA GLY A 127 -5.01 3.31 26.52
C GLY A 127 -4.31 1.96 26.69
N ARG A 128 -4.88 0.99 27.39
CA ARG A 128 -4.30 -0.35 27.57
C ARG A 128 -4.47 -1.17 26.30
N THR A 129 -3.40 -1.85 25.88
CA THR A 129 -3.47 -2.82 24.78
C THR A 129 -4.31 -4.04 25.24
N VAL A 130 -5.37 -4.34 24.49
CA VAL A 130 -6.31 -5.44 24.77
C VAL A 130 -6.34 -6.47 23.65
N GLY A 131 -5.56 -6.26 22.60
CA GLY A 131 -5.44 -7.16 21.45
C GLY A 131 -4.60 -6.56 20.34
N GLU A 132 -4.55 -7.23 19.22
CA GLU A 132 -3.91 -6.74 17.99
C GLU A 132 -4.73 -7.11 16.75
N ILE A 133 -4.57 -6.36 15.67
CA ILE A 133 -5.06 -6.76 14.34
C ILE A 133 -3.89 -7.41 13.63
N MET A 134 -4.11 -8.54 12.96
CA MET A 134 -3.04 -9.22 12.23
C MET A 134 -3.53 -9.74 10.88
N PRO A 135 -2.63 -9.93 9.91
CA PRO A 135 -2.99 -10.56 8.64
C PRO A 135 -3.51 -11.99 8.88
N GLY A 136 -4.53 -12.38 8.13
CA GLY A 136 -4.99 -13.77 8.09
C GLY A 136 -3.92 -14.73 7.55
N ALA A 137 -4.12 -16.04 7.73
CA ALA A 137 -3.13 -17.07 7.35
C ALA A 137 -2.66 -16.96 5.89
N GLY A 138 -3.56 -16.67 4.95
CA GLY A 138 -3.21 -16.51 3.53
C GLY A 138 -2.31 -15.30 3.21
N LEU A 139 -2.29 -14.28 4.07
CA LEU A 139 -1.44 -13.10 3.94
C LEU A 139 -0.17 -13.19 4.79
N ARG A 140 -0.11 -14.11 5.75
CA ARG A 140 1.13 -14.41 6.48
C ARG A 140 2.03 -15.21 5.54
N GLY A 141 3.28 -14.79 5.33
CA GLY A 141 4.25 -15.56 4.56
C GLY A 141 4.37 -16.96 5.14
N THR A 142 4.49 -17.98 4.31
CA THR A 142 5.08 -19.25 4.72
C THR A 142 6.52 -18.95 5.11
N SER A 143 6.84 -19.18 6.36
CA SER A 143 8.21 -19.15 6.92
C SER A 143 9.10 -20.10 6.16
#